data_fead9bf3f4ad2c35ff8fbce9516e775d
#
_entry.id   fead9bf3f4ad2c35ff8fbce9516e775d
#
_cell.length_a   1.000
_cell.length_b   1.000
_cell.length_c   1.000
_cell.angle_alpha   90.00
_cell.angle_beta   90.00
_cell.angle_gamma   90.00
#
_symmetry.space_group_name_H-M   'P 1'
#
loop_
_entity.id
_entity.type
_entity.pdbx_description
1 polymer ?
#
loop_
_entity_poly.entity_id
_entity_poly.type
_entity_poly.pdbx_seq_one_letter_code
_entity_poly.pdbx_strand_id
1 'polypeptide(L)'
;MFALRVMLEYFHPWPNSAGFYLARERGWYREAGLDVELVVHDPYHGDTLDHLARGAAAFGVFPSNRLLVRRELGQPLIGVAAINHRGLESIQTLTDSGIQRPRDLQGKRLALNPTPRGLAMVRHLVSQDGGDPDAVELVDAGFRELRPEDLAAGLADASFGGYWAWEALLPSSIANERRVVLPVDEIGAPPYHSYLLGAREDWLDANADIARRFLAATARGFLAAAADPEAALPVYERTIPYFPHEMLAESLRRIAPSWLHQGRWGEQREELLQPYAQWLHEYGVLRDPEVWRGATSNAWQVENPA
;
A
#
# COMPACT_ATOMS: atom_id res chain seq x y z
N MET A 1 15.71 7.13 -25.79
CA MET A 1 15.04 6.50 -24.64
C MET A 1 13.56 6.86 -24.68
N PHE A 2 12.69 5.95 -24.31
CA PHE A 2 11.26 6.20 -24.21
C PHE A 2 10.95 6.83 -22.84
N ALA A 3 10.33 8.02 -22.82
CA ALA A 3 9.96 8.69 -21.58
C ALA A 3 8.72 8.01 -20.97
N LEU A 4 8.78 7.66 -19.70
CA LEU A 4 7.74 6.92 -19.01
C LEU A 4 7.54 7.50 -17.59
N ARG A 5 6.31 7.92 -17.30
CA ARG A 5 5.94 8.42 -15.96
C ARG A 5 5.24 7.33 -15.16
N VAL A 6 5.69 7.16 -13.92
CA VAL A 6 5.10 6.25 -12.92
C VAL A 6 4.59 7.08 -11.75
N MET A 7 3.30 6.97 -11.45
CA MET A 7 2.67 7.61 -10.31
C MET A 7 2.74 6.68 -9.09
N LEU A 8 3.38 7.14 -8.02
CA LEU A 8 3.48 6.40 -6.77
C LEU A 8 2.22 6.57 -5.91
N GLU A 9 2.03 5.67 -4.96
CA GLU A 9 0.80 5.51 -4.18
C GLU A 9 0.61 6.54 -3.06
N TYR A 10 1.65 7.29 -2.70
CA TYR A 10 1.66 8.15 -1.54
C TYR A 10 2.03 9.58 -1.92
N PHE A 11 1.62 10.56 -1.13
CA PHE A 11 1.85 11.99 -1.40
C PHE A 11 3.31 12.45 -1.20
N HIS A 12 4.15 11.58 -0.72
CA HIS A 12 5.62 11.72 -0.73
C HIS A 12 6.28 10.35 -0.92
N PRO A 13 7.55 10.29 -1.37
CA PRO A 13 8.28 9.03 -1.44
C PRO A 13 8.39 8.36 -0.08
N TRP A 14 8.28 7.03 -0.04
CA TRP A 14 8.50 6.22 1.15
C TRP A 14 9.05 4.84 0.77
N PRO A 15 9.62 4.08 1.72
CA PRO A 15 10.35 2.85 1.44
C PRO A 15 9.63 1.76 0.65
N ASN A 16 8.29 1.73 0.64
CA ASN A 16 7.55 0.77 -0.18
C ASN A 16 7.86 0.86 -1.69
N SER A 17 8.33 2.00 -2.15
CA SER A 17 8.71 2.24 -3.55
C SER A 17 10.19 1.91 -3.84
N ALA A 18 10.91 1.23 -2.93
CA ALA A 18 12.37 1.04 -2.99
C ALA A 18 12.83 0.38 -4.29
N GLY A 19 12.09 -0.59 -4.81
CA GLY A 19 12.44 -1.26 -6.07
C GLY A 19 12.49 -0.30 -7.26
N PHE A 20 11.55 0.65 -7.35
CA PHE A 20 11.56 1.67 -8.41
C PHE A 20 12.76 2.60 -8.30
N TYR A 21 13.02 3.11 -7.09
CA TYR A 21 14.13 4.01 -6.86
C TYR A 21 15.48 3.33 -7.10
N LEU A 22 15.64 2.08 -6.66
CA LEU A 22 16.88 1.33 -6.84
C LEU A 22 17.10 0.98 -8.31
N ALA A 23 16.06 0.58 -9.06
CA ALA A 23 16.16 0.33 -10.50
C ALA A 23 16.59 1.59 -11.27
N ARG A 24 16.07 2.76 -10.89
CA ARG A 24 16.49 4.05 -11.47
C ARG A 24 17.93 4.41 -11.12
N GLU A 25 18.33 4.29 -9.86
CA GLU A 25 19.68 4.62 -9.38
C GLU A 25 20.75 3.72 -10.01
N ARG A 26 20.46 2.42 -10.12
CA ARG A 26 21.34 1.43 -10.77
C ARG A 26 21.38 1.55 -12.29
N GLY A 27 20.54 2.41 -12.90
CA GLY A 27 20.50 2.61 -14.34
C GLY A 27 19.76 1.53 -15.11
N TRP A 28 19.08 0.59 -14.47
CA TRP A 28 18.42 -0.55 -15.13
C TRP A 28 17.28 -0.12 -16.06
N TYR A 29 16.59 0.96 -15.77
CA TYR A 29 15.63 1.56 -16.71
C TYR A 29 16.34 2.08 -17.96
N ARG A 30 17.49 2.75 -17.82
CA ARG A 30 18.28 3.25 -18.95
C ARG A 30 18.85 2.13 -19.80
N GLU A 31 19.33 1.06 -19.18
CA GLU A 31 19.74 -0.18 -19.86
C GLU A 31 18.60 -0.76 -20.71
N ALA A 32 17.36 -0.70 -20.20
CA ALA A 32 16.14 -1.09 -20.90
C ALA A 32 15.65 -0.07 -21.95
N GLY A 33 16.40 1.03 -22.20
CA GLY A 33 16.03 2.08 -23.16
C GLY A 33 14.92 3.01 -22.67
N LEU A 34 14.69 3.09 -21.34
CA LEU A 34 13.62 3.86 -20.71
C LEU A 34 14.17 5.04 -19.90
N ASP A 35 13.46 6.16 -19.96
CA ASP A 35 13.65 7.31 -19.08
C ASP A 35 12.44 7.39 -18.14
N VAL A 36 12.63 6.90 -16.90
CA VAL A 36 11.53 6.72 -15.93
C VAL A 36 11.51 7.86 -14.93
N GLU A 37 10.44 8.63 -15.00
CA GLU A 37 10.08 9.66 -14.02
C GLU A 37 9.18 9.03 -12.94
N LEU A 38 9.65 9.05 -11.68
CA LEU A 38 8.85 8.65 -10.51
C LEU A 38 8.21 9.91 -9.92
N VAL A 39 6.89 9.95 -9.87
CA VAL A 39 6.13 11.11 -9.37
C VAL A 39 5.19 10.69 -8.24
N VAL A 40 4.92 11.60 -7.33
CA VAL A 40 3.89 11.47 -6.30
C VAL A 40 2.67 12.28 -6.72
N HIS A 41 1.48 11.85 -6.32
CA HIS A 41 0.27 12.60 -6.63
C HIS A 41 -0.04 13.64 -5.53
N ASP A 42 -0.71 14.70 -5.94
CA ASP A 42 -1.35 15.62 -5.02
C ASP A 42 -2.77 15.09 -4.70
N PRO A 43 -3.08 14.74 -3.44
CA PRO A 43 -4.38 14.18 -3.05
C PRO A 43 -5.57 15.08 -3.42
N TYR A 44 -5.36 16.38 -3.53
CA TYR A 44 -6.41 17.34 -3.94
C TYR A 44 -6.76 17.28 -5.43
N HIS A 45 -5.93 16.61 -6.26
CA HIS A 45 -6.13 16.45 -7.70
C HIS A 45 -6.53 15.02 -8.11
N GLY A 46 -6.96 14.21 -7.15
CA GLY A 46 -7.35 12.83 -7.35
C GLY A 46 -6.27 11.82 -6.96
N ASP A 47 -6.63 10.56 -6.94
CA ASP A 47 -5.71 9.47 -6.62
C ASP A 47 -4.93 9.00 -7.86
N THR A 48 -4.03 8.04 -7.65
CA THR A 48 -3.22 7.45 -8.73
C THR A 48 -4.08 6.90 -9.87
N LEU A 49 -5.23 6.28 -9.57
CA LEU A 49 -6.12 5.73 -10.61
C LEU A 49 -6.78 6.83 -11.44
N ASP A 50 -7.10 7.99 -10.84
CA ASP A 50 -7.59 9.16 -11.58
C ASP A 50 -6.52 9.68 -12.57
N HIS A 51 -5.26 9.71 -12.15
CA HIS A 51 -4.15 10.12 -13.02
C HIS A 51 -3.92 9.13 -14.17
N LEU A 52 -4.02 7.82 -13.91
CA LEU A 52 -3.97 6.79 -14.95
C LEU A 52 -5.13 6.92 -15.94
N ALA A 53 -6.36 7.06 -15.44
CA ALA A 53 -7.55 7.19 -16.27
C ALA A 53 -7.47 8.38 -17.23
N ARG A 54 -6.83 9.49 -16.82
CA ARG A 54 -6.59 10.68 -17.67
C ARG A 54 -5.37 10.55 -18.58
N GLY A 55 -4.59 9.47 -18.49
CA GLY A 55 -3.34 9.30 -19.25
C GLY A 55 -2.19 10.18 -18.77
N ALA A 56 -2.25 10.72 -17.55
CA ALA A 56 -1.20 11.56 -16.97
C ALA A 56 0.04 10.77 -16.56
N ALA A 57 -0.09 9.46 -16.38
CA ALA A 57 1.00 8.51 -16.15
C ALA A 57 0.74 7.22 -16.93
N ALA A 58 1.81 6.52 -17.31
CA ALA A 58 1.73 5.23 -17.98
C ALA A 58 1.46 4.10 -16.99
N PHE A 59 2.12 4.15 -15.84
CA PHE A 59 1.92 3.21 -14.73
C PHE A 59 1.62 3.95 -13.43
N GLY A 60 0.97 3.25 -12.52
CA GLY A 60 0.71 3.76 -11.19
C GLY A 60 0.63 2.66 -10.15
N VAL A 61 0.99 2.99 -8.92
CA VAL A 61 0.82 2.13 -7.74
C VAL A 61 -0.43 2.57 -7.00
N PHE A 62 -1.30 1.64 -6.68
CA PHE A 62 -2.61 1.92 -6.06
C PHE A 62 -3.10 0.76 -5.18
N PRO A 63 -3.98 1.02 -4.18
CA PRO A 63 -4.59 -0.03 -3.37
C PRO A 63 -5.46 -0.96 -4.22
N SER A 64 -5.39 -2.27 -3.96
CA SER A 64 -6.14 -3.28 -4.73
C SER A 64 -7.66 -3.09 -4.67
N ASN A 65 -8.21 -2.70 -3.51
CA ASN A 65 -9.65 -2.41 -3.39
C ASN A 65 -10.10 -1.26 -4.29
N ARG A 66 -9.27 -0.22 -4.46
CA ARG A 66 -9.61 0.91 -5.35
C ARG A 66 -9.65 0.48 -6.81
N LEU A 67 -8.72 -0.39 -7.24
CA LEU A 67 -8.78 -0.99 -8.58
C LEU A 67 -10.10 -1.71 -8.80
N LEU A 68 -10.51 -2.58 -7.87
CA LEU A 68 -11.75 -3.35 -8.00
C LEU A 68 -12.98 -2.43 -8.12
N VAL A 69 -13.08 -1.39 -7.30
CA VAL A 69 -14.15 -0.39 -7.38
C VAL A 69 -14.14 0.33 -8.75
N ARG A 70 -12.96 0.71 -9.27
CA ARG A 70 -12.86 1.37 -10.59
C ARG A 70 -13.22 0.42 -11.73
N ARG A 71 -12.85 -0.85 -11.64
CA ARG A 71 -13.25 -1.89 -12.60
C ARG A 71 -14.76 -2.11 -12.61
N GLU A 72 -15.40 -2.16 -11.45
CA GLU A 72 -16.87 -2.25 -11.34
C GLU A 72 -17.58 -1.06 -12.01
N LEU A 73 -16.95 0.13 -11.98
CA LEU A 73 -17.42 1.33 -12.68
C LEU A 73 -17.07 1.34 -14.19
N GLY A 74 -16.53 0.25 -14.73
CA GLY A 74 -16.19 0.09 -16.15
C GLY A 74 -14.93 0.82 -16.60
N GLN A 75 -14.07 1.27 -15.68
CA GLN A 75 -12.81 1.89 -16.07
C GLN A 75 -11.81 0.84 -16.57
N PRO A 76 -11.15 1.07 -17.73
CA PRO A 76 -10.23 0.10 -18.36
C PRO A 76 -8.84 0.13 -17.71
N LEU A 77 -8.79 -0.11 -16.40
CA LEU A 77 -7.58 -0.15 -15.59
C LEU A 77 -7.28 -1.58 -15.19
N ILE A 78 -6.02 -2.00 -15.24
CA ILE A 78 -5.61 -3.37 -14.93
C ILE A 78 -4.35 -3.38 -14.05
N GLY A 79 -4.32 -4.25 -13.04
CA GLY A 79 -3.12 -4.58 -12.28
C GLY A 79 -2.21 -5.50 -13.08
N VAL A 80 -0.93 -5.19 -13.13
CA VAL A 80 0.08 -5.98 -13.88
C VAL A 80 1.18 -6.56 -12.98
N ALA A 81 1.30 -6.05 -11.73
CA ALA A 81 2.18 -6.61 -10.72
C ALA A 81 1.68 -6.32 -9.31
N ALA A 82 1.88 -7.26 -8.39
CA ALA A 82 1.69 -7.02 -6.96
C ALA A 82 2.94 -6.35 -6.37
N ILE A 83 2.75 -5.28 -5.59
CA ILE A 83 3.82 -4.66 -4.81
C ILE A 83 3.91 -5.33 -3.45
N ASN A 84 2.79 -5.49 -2.74
CA ASN A 84 2.77 -6.09 -1.41
C ASN A 84 1.86 -7.31 -1.36
N HIS A 85 2.30 -8.33 -0.61
CA HIS A 85 1.58 -9.60 -0.43
C HIS A 85 0.90 -9.72 0.94
N ARG A 86 0.80 -8.62 1.70
CA ARG A 86 0.14 -8.54 3.01
C ARG A 86 -0.47 -7.16 3.26
N GLY A 87 -1.32 -7.06 4.28
CA GLY A 87 -1.90 -5.81 4.77
C GLY A 87 -0.83 -4.88 5.36
N LEU A 88 -0.88 -3.60 5.06
CA LEU A 88 0.08 -2.61 5.58
C LEU A 88 -0.48 -1.74 6.68
N GLU A 89 -1.81 -1.60 6.78
CA GLU A 89 -2.44 -0.80 7.82
C GLU A 89 -2.27 -1.42 9.20
N SER A 90 -2.43 -0.59 10.21
CA SER A 90 -2.41 -0.99 11.61
C SER A 90 -3.45 -0.22 12.43
N ILE A 91 -3.82 -0.77 13.57
CA ILE A 91 -4.37 -0.01 14.69
C ILE A 91 -3.17 0.44 15.53
N GLN A 92 -3.10 1.74 15.82
CA GLN A 92 -2.05 2.32 16.64
C GLN A 92 -2.67 2.95 17.89
N THR A 93 -2.08 2.67 19.05
CA THR A 93 -2.57 3.14 20.34
C THR A 93 -1.43 3.27 21.35
N LEU A 94 -1.76 3.61 22.59
CA LEU A 94 -0.82 3.67 23.70
C LEU A 94 -1.10 2.56 24.73
N THR A 95 -0.10 2.16 25.47
CA THR A 95 -0.21 1.06 26.45
C THR A 95 -1.24 1.33 27.56
N ASP A 96 -1.46 2.61 27.90
CA ASP A 96 -2.43 3.03 28.91
C ASP A 96 -3.89 3.11 28.40
N SER A 97 -4.12 2.94 27.09
CA SER A 97 -5.47 2.83 26.52
C SER A 97 -6.21 1.55 26.94
N GLY A 98 -5.47 0.49 27.28
CA GLY A 98 -6.00 -0.85 27.51
C GLY A 98 -6.34 -1.64 26.25
N ILE A 99 -6.05 -1.10 25.04
CA ILE A 99 -6.33 -1.77 23.76
C ILE A 99 -5.15 -2.65 23.39
N GLN A 100 -5.37 -3.98 23.36
CA GLN A 100 -4.38 -4.99 22.98
C GLN A 100 -4.85 -5.86 21.82
N ARG A 101 -6.13 -5.80 21.45
CA ARG A 101 -6.76 -6.56 20.38
C ARG A 101 -8.03 -5.84 19.89
N PRO A 102 -8.58 -6.20 18.71
CA PRO A 102 -9.68 -5.45 18.10
C PRO A 102 -10.94 -5.28 18.98
N ARG A 103 -11.37 -6.30 19.72
CA ARG A 103 -12.55 -6.20 20.59
C ARG A 103 -12.41 -5.17 21.70
N ASP A 104 -11.18 -4.81 22.09
CA ASP A 104 -10.94 -3.82 23.15
C ASP A 104 -11.26 -2.39 22.69
N LEU A 105 -11.55 -2.21 21.39
CA LEU A 105 -12.05 -0.93 20.83
C LEU A 105 -13.48 -0.60 21.28
N GLN A 106 -14.25 -1.56 21.81
CA GLN A 106 -15.60 -1.30 22.33
C GLN A 106 -15.57 -0.20 23.40
N GLY A 107 -16.41 0.82 23.25
CA GLY A 107 -16.47 1.97 24.14
C GLY A 107 -15.26 2.90 24.05
N LYS A 108 -14.40 2.73 23.05
CA LYS A 108 -13.23 3.57 22.78
C LYS A 108 -13.44 4.42 21.52
N ARG A 109 -12.75 5.55 21.48
CA ARG A 109 -12.72 6.44 20.33
C ARG A 109 -11.61 6.00 19.38
N LEU A 110 -11.99 5.62 18.16
CA LEU A 110 -11.08 5.21 17.10
C LEU A 110 -11.07 6.27 15.99
N ALA A 111 -9.94 6.94 15.81
CA ALA A 111 -9.74 7.89 14.74
C ALA A 111 -9.36 7.18 13.44
N LEU A 112 -9.99 7.55 12.33
CA LEU A 112 -9.70 7.02 10.98
C LEU A 112 -10.19 7.97 9.90
N ASN A 113 -9.71 7.74 8.66
CA ASN A 113 -10.40 8.26 7.47
C ASN A 113 -11.61 7.35 7.19
N PRO A 114 -12.86 7.84 7.27
CA PRO A 114 -14.06 7.01 7.21
C PRO A 114 -14.43 6.57 5.77
N THR A 115 -13.46 6.02 5.05
CA THR A 115 -13.74 5.41 3.73
C THR A 115 -14.57 4.14 3.91
N PRO A 116 -15.44 3.76 2.92
CA PRO A 116 -16.25 2.54 3.02
C PRO A 116 -15.41 1.30 3.36
N ARG A 117 -14.25 1.14 2.73
CA ARG A 117 -13.34 0.02 3.00
C ARG A 117 -12.70 0.10 4.40
N GLY A 118 -12.33 1.29 4.86
CA GLY A 118 -11.77 1.49 6.20
C GLY A 118 -12.79 1.13 7.29
N LEU A 119 -14.02 1.61 7.15
CA LEU A 119 -15.14 1.27 8.05
C LEU A 119 -15.42 -0.24 8.06
N ALA A 120 -15.46 -0.86 6.88
CA ALA A 120 -15.64 -2.31 6.73
C ALA A 120 -14.53 -3.09 7.46
N MET A 121 -13.27 -2.65 7.36
CA MET A 121 -12.15 -3.33 8.03
C MET A 121 -12.26 -3.23 9.56
N VAL A 122 -12.57 -2.08 10.11
CA VAL A 122 -12.77 -1.92 11.56
C VAL A 122 -13.92 -2.81 12.06
N ARG A 123 -15.07 -2.80 11.37
CA ARG A 123 -16.21 -3.68 11.71
C ARG A 123 -15.81 -5.16 11.65
N HIS A 124 -15.10 -5.55 10.60
CA HIS A 124 -14.63 -6.92 10.44
C HIS A 124 -13.72 -7.34 11.61
N LEU A 125 -12.67 -6.57 11.89
CA LEU A 125 -11.68 -6.89 12.92
C LEU A 125 -12.34 -7.03 14.29
N VAL A 126 -13.20 -6.09 14.68
CA VAL A 126 -13.88 -6.12 15.99
C VAL A 126 -14.83 -7.30 16.08
N SER A 127 -15.64 -7.57 15.03
CA SER A 127 -16.59 -8.68 15.00
C SER A 127 -15.89 -10.05 15.03
N GLN A 128 -14.81 -10.21 14.24
CA GLN A 128 -14.04 -11.47 14.19
C GLN A 128 -13.38 -11.79 15.54
N ASP A 129 -13.04 -10.76 16.30
CA ASP A 129 -12.47 -10.91 17.64
C ASP A 129 -13.54 -11.05 18.74
N GLY A 130 -14.83 -11.14 18.36
CA GLY A 130 -15.96 -11.33 19.28
C GLY A 130 -16.41 -10.06 20.00
N GLY A 131 -16.08 -8.90 19.45
CA GLY A 131 -16.54 -7.59 19.95
C GLY A 131 -17.79 -7.08 19.19
N ASP A 132 -18.40 -6.04 19.76
CA ASP A 132 -19.47 -5.27 19.11
C ASP A 132 -18.89 -4.07 18.35
N PRO A 133 -18.88 -4.08 17.00
CA PRO A 133 -18.35 -2.97 16.23
C PRO A 133 -19.20 -1.69 16.32
N ASP A 134 -20.49 -1.82 16.71
CA ASP A 134 -21.36 -0.65 16.86
C ASP A 134 -21.10 0.09 18.19
N ALA A 135 -20.38 -0.54 19.11
CA ALA A 135 -19.91 0.08 20.36
C ALA A 135 -18.59 0.87 20.18
N VAL A 136 -17.98 0.89 19.00
CA VAL A 136 -16.79 1.70 18.72
C VAL A 136 -17.20 3.11 18.35
N GLU A 137 -16.68 4.11 19.06
CA GLU A 137 -16.90 5.52 18.72
C GLU A 137 -15.93 5.94 17.61
N LEU A 138 -16.45 6.22 16.40
CA LEU A 138 -15.63 6.61 15.27
C LEU A 138 -15.37 8.13 15.28
N VAL A 139 -14.10 8.51 15.14
CA VAL A 139 -13.65 9.90 15.03
C VAL A 139 -13.10 10.11 13.62
N ASP A 140 -13.74 11.01 12.86
CA ASP A 140 -13.26 11.38 11.53
C ASP A 140 -11.98 12.20 11.62
N ALA A 141 -10.86 11.60 11.22
CA ALA A 141 -9.55 12.25 11.15
C ALA A 141 -9.25 12.84 9.76
N GLY A 142 -10.16 12.67 8.78
CA GLY A 142 -9.92 13.04 7.38
C GLY A 142 -8.73 12.29 6.80
N PHE A 143 -7.85 13.02 6.12
CA PHE A 143 -6.60 12.45 5.56
C PHE A 143 -5.43 12.47 6.57
N ARG A 144 -5.65 12.94 7.79
CA ARG A 144 -4.60 13.04 8.80
C ARG A 144 -4.50 11.73 9.58
N GLU A 145 -3.31 11.16 9.60
CA GLU A 145 -2.97 10.11 10.55
C GLU A 145 -2.70 10.72 11.93
N LEU A 146 -3.39 10.24 12.98
CA LEU A 146 -3.10 10.68 14.34
C LEU A 146 -1.75 10.14 14.79
N ARG A 147 -0.95 11.02 15.38
CA ARG A 147 0.35 10.69 15.94
C ARG A 147 0.20 10.20 17.39
N PRO A 148 1.21 9.52 17.95
CA PRO A 148 1.20 9.14 19.37
C PRO A 148 0.95 10.32 20.31
N GLU A 149 1.42 11.53 19.95
CA GLU A 149 1.16 12.76 20.72
C GLU A 149 -0.32 13.15 20.73
N ASP A 150 -1.03 12.97 19.61
CA ASP A 150 -2.46 13.25 19.50
C ASP A 150 -3.27 12.29 20.39
N LEU A 151 -2.86 11.01 20.43
CA LEU A 151 -3.46 10.00 21.31
C LEU A 151 -3.18 10.33 22.78
N ALA A 152 -1.95 10.71 23.11
CA ALA A 152 -1.58 11.12 24.47
C ALA A 152 -2.30 12.40 24.91
N ALA A 153 -2.64 13.29 23.99
CA ALA A 153 -3.46 14.48 24.24
C ALA A 153 -4.97 14.16 24.36
N GLY A 154 -5.37 12.91 24.12
CA GLY A 154 -6.74 12.46 24.27
C GLY A 154 -7.65 12.83 23.10
N LEU A 155 -7.13 13.05 21.89
CA LEU A 155 -7.97 13.29 20.70
C LEU A 155 -8.75 12.02 20.33
N ALA A 156 -8.15 10.85 20.49
CA ALA A 156 -8.77 9.53 20.39
C ALA A 156 -8.02 8.55 21.27
N ASP A 157 -8.54 7.33 21.44
CA ASP A 157 -7.91 6.28 22.22
C ASP A 157 -7.04 5.37 21.34
N ALA A 158 -7.35 5.32 20.04
CA ALA A 158 -6.57 4.65 19.00
C ALA A 158 -6.75 5.35 17.64
N SER A 159 -5.87 5.03 16.67
CA SER A 159 -6.02 5.38 15.27
C SER A 159 -5.96 4.13 14.40
N PHE A 160 -6.66 4.16 13.24
CA PHE A 160 -6.63 3.10 12.22
C PHE A 160 -6.27 3.69 10.86
N GLY A 161 -5.39 3.00 10.14
CA GLY A 161 -5.02 3.33 8.75
C GLY A 161 -3.52 3.49 8.54
N GLY A 162 -2.82 4.05 9.52
CA GLY A 162 -1.36 4.21 9.47
C GLY A 162 -0.62 2.89 9.29
N TYR A 163 0.43 2.91 8.48
CA TYR A 163 1.19 1.69 8.13
C TYR A 163 2.18 1.33 9.23
N TRP A 164 2.20 0.05 9.60
CA TRP A 164 3.12 -0.47 10.61
C TRP A 164 4.60 -0.33 10.23
N ALA A 165 4.90 -0.19 8.92
CA ALA A 165 6.25 0.00 8.40
C ALA A 165 6.58 1.48 8.09
N TRP A 166 5.69 2.44 8.37
CA TRP A 166 5.92 3.86 8.07
C TRP A 166 5.41 4.79 9.16
N GLU A 167 4.10 5.06 9.26
CA GLU A 167 3.55 5.99 10.26
C GLU A 167 3.87 5.56 11.69
N ALA A 168 3.85 4.26 11.95
CA ALA A 168 4.22 3.72 13.26
C ALA A 168 5.69 3.96 13.66
N LEU A 169 6.55 4.29 12.68
CA LEU A 169 7.97 4.57 12.89
C LEU A 169 8.28 6.07 12.97
N LEU A 170 7.32 6.94 12.69
CA LEU A 170 7.54 8.38 12.71
C LEU A 170 8.12 8.84 14.06
N PRO A 171 9.08 9.79 14.04
CA PRO A 171 9.63 10.37 15.27
C PRO A 171 8.52 10.93 16.14
N SER A 172 8.61 10.69 17.44
CA SER A 172 7.61 11.11 18.43
C SER A 172 8.28 11.38 19.77
N SER A 173 7.71 12.29 20.56
CA SER A 173 8.08 12.50 21.95
C SER A 173 7.60 11.40 22.89
N ILE A 174 6.66 10.57 22.41
CA ILE A 174 6.16 9.39 23.16
C ILE A 174 7.14 8.23 22.99
N ALA A 175 7.65 7.71 24.08
CA ALA A 175 8.59 6.58 24.10
C ALA A 175 8.01 5.35 23.39
N ASN A 176 8.86 4.59 22.70
CA ASN A 176 8.43 3.43 21.91
C ASN A 176 7.72 2.37 22.77
N GLU A 177 8.16 2.18 24.03
CA GLU A 177 7.59 1.23 24.99
C GLU A 177 6.14 1.56 25.37
N ARG A 178 5.71 2.79 25.12
CA ARG A 178 4.32 3.23 25.32
C ARG A 178 3.46 3.10 24.08
N ARG A 179 4.04 2.81 22.92
CA ARG A 179 3.30 2.68 21.66
C ARG A 179 2.92 1.23 21.43
N VAL A 180 1.68 1.01 21.02
CA VAL A 180 1.16 -0.30 20.60
C VAL A 180 0.78 -0.19 19.14
N VAL A 181 1.28 -1.12 18.31
CA VAL A 181 1.00 -1.22 16.89
C VAL A 181 0.48 -2.62 16.62
N LEU A 182 -0.74 -2.70 16.08
CA LEU A 182 -1.42 -3.96 15.76
C LEU A 182 -1.60 -4.03 14.24
N PRO A 183 -0.70 -4.71 13.49
CA PRO A 183 -0.84 -4.90 12.04
C PRO A 183 -2.14 -5.65 11.73
N VAL A 184 -2.91 -5.17 10.75
CA VAL A 184 -4.26 -5.72 10.46
C VAL A 184 -4.23 -7.18 10.08
N ASP A 185 -3.21 -7.65 9.37
CA ASP A 185 -3.04 -9.02 8.93
C ASP A 185 -2.61 -9.98 10.06
N GLU A 186 -2.17 -9.46 11.21
CA GLU A 186 -1.87 -10.23 12.41
C GLU A 186 -3.06 -10.30 13.37
N ILE A 187 -4.10 -9.48 13.16
CA ILE A 187 -5.26 -9.36 14.06
C ILE A 187 -6.59 -9.71 13.38
N GLY A 188 -6.56 -10.43 12.25
CA GLY A 188 -7.74 -11.05 11.65
C GLY A 188 -8.25 -10.41 10.37
N ALA A 189 -7.54 -9.48 9.74
CA ALA A 189 -7.91 -9.00 8.42
C ALA A 189 -7.88 -10.14 7.39
N PRO A 190 -8.77 -10.12 6.38
CA PRO A 190 -8.66 -11.05 5.25
C PRO A 190 -7.32 -10.83 4.56
N PRO A 191 -6.71 -11.87 3.98
CA PRO A 191 -5.48 -11.71 3.21
C PRO A 191 -5.75 -10.94 1.90
N TYR A 192 -4.90 -9.99 1.54
CA TYR A 192 -5.01 -9.21 0.31
C TYR A 192 -3.67 -8.60 -0.10
N HIS A 193 -3.57 -8.21 -1.38
CA HIS A 193 -2.51 -7.33 -1.83
C HIS A 193 -2.81 -5.90 -1.40
N SER A 194 -1.97 -5.26 -0.59
CA SER A 194 -2.17 -3.85 -0.23
C SER A 194 -2.06 -2.96 -1.45
N TYR A 195 -0.97 -3.11 -2.19
CA TYR A 195 -0.73 -2.32 -3.39
C TYR A 195 -0.46 -3.18 -4.61
N LEU A 196 -0.97 -2.71 -5.73
CA LEU A 196 -0.70 -3.22 -7.08
C LEU A 196 -0.05 -2.11 -7.92
N LEU A 197 0.78 -2.51 -8.86
CA LEU A 197 1.21 -1.69 -9.98
C LEU A 197 0.30 -2.00 -11.17
N GLY A 198 -0.18 -0.99 -11.86
CA GLY A 198 -1.05 -1.18 -13.02
C GLY A 198 -1.02 -0.02 -13.99
N ALA A 199 -1.83 -0.16 -15.04
CA ALA A 199 -1.90 0.78 -16.15
C ALA A 199 -3.30 0.76 -16.78
N ARG A 200 -3.52 1.56 -17.82
CA ARG A 200 -4.68 1.42 -18.72
C ARG A 200 -4.46 0.26 -19.68
N GLU A 201 -5.52 -0.50 -19.95
CA GLU A 201 -5.48 -1.64 -20.89
C GLU A 201 -5.06 -1.20 -22.29
N ASP A 202 -5.66 -0.14 -22.85
CA ASP A 202 -5.34 0.39 -24.19
C ASP A 202 -3.89 0.88 -24.32
N TRP A 203 -3.34 1.44 -23.22
CA TRP A 203 -1.94 1.84 -23.21
C TRP A 203 -1.00 0.64 -23.26
N LEU A 204 -1.31 -0.42 -22.51
CA LEU A 204 -0.54 -1.67 -22.50
C LEU A 204 -0.56 -2.35 -23.86
N ASP A 205 -1.72 -2.41 -24.50
CA ASP A 205 -1.87 -3.01 -25.85
C ASP A 205 -1.02 -2.27 -26.87
N ALA A 206 -1.03 -0.93 -26.83
CA ALA A 206 -0.26 -0.09 -27.74
C ALA A 206 1.24 -0.10 -27.44
N ASN A 207 1.67 -0.44 -26.22
CA ASN A 207 3.06 -0.29 -25.76
C ASN A 207 3.60 -1.57 -25.08
N ALA A 208 3.18 -2.75 -25.51
CA ALA A 208 3.45 -4.03 -24.85
C ALA A 208 4.96 -4.29 -24.61
N ASP A 209 5.83 -3.96 -25.58
CA ASP A 209 7.28 -4.12 -25.43
C ASP A 209 7.86 -3.16 -24.39
N ILE A 210 7.40 -1.91 -24.37
CA ILE A 210 7.78 -0.91 -23.36
C ILE A 210 7.38 -1.40 -21.96
N ALA A 211 6.15 -1.90 -21.82
CA ALA A 211 5.62 -2.41 -20.56
C ALA A 211 6.48 -3.58 -20.03
N ARG A 212 6.81 -4.57 -20.86
CA ARG A 212 7.63 -5.71 -20.45
C ARG A 212 9.03 -5.28 -20.02
N ARG A 213 9.69 -4.38 -20.77
CA ARG A 213 11.01 -3.86 -20.41
C ARG A 213 10.98 -3.08 -19.10
N PHE A 214 9.94 -2.28 -18.87
CA PHE A 214 9.74 -1.57 -17.60
C PHE A 214 9.55 -2.54 -16.44
N LEU A 215 8.66 -3.53 -16.57
CA LEU A 215 8.39 -4.51 -15.52
C LEU A 215 9.62 -5.36 -15.20
N ALA A 216 10.41 -5.76 -16.21
CA ALA A 216 11.66 -6.50 -16.00
C ALA A 216 12.68 -5.70 -15.18
N ALA A 217 12.90 -4.43 -15.53
CA ALA A 217 13.81 -3.56 -14.78
C ALA A 217 13.30 -3.26 -13.36
N THR A 218 11.98 -3.11 -13.20
CA THR A 218 11.33 -2.91 -11.90
C THR A 218 11.47 -4.16 -11.02
N ALA A 219 11.27 -5.35 -11.57
CA ALA A 219 11.45 -6.62 -10.87
C ALA A 219 12.88 -6.75 -10.33
N ARG A 220 13.92 -6.44 -11.15
CA ARG A 220 15.32 -6.39 -10.68
C ARG A 220 15.47 -5.46 -9.48
N GLY A 221 14.82 -4.31 -9.52
CA GLY A 221 14.85 -3.32 -8.43
C GLY A 221 14.28 -3.87 -7.12
N PHE A 222 13.10 -4.47 -7.17
CA PHE A 222 12.48 -5.06 -5.98
C PHE A 222 13.21 -6.29 -5.46
N LEU A 223 13.70 -7.15 -6.34
CA LEU A 223 14.53 -8.32 -5.96
C LEU A 223 15.81 -7.86 -5.26
N ALA A 224 16.51 -6.87 -5.79
CA ALA A 224 17.71 -6.33 -5.18
C ALA A 224 17.41 -5.62 -3.84
N ALA A 225 16.33 -4.84 -3.76
CA ALA A 225 15.91 -4.19 -2.52
C ALA A 225 15.44 -5.20 -1.45
N ALA A 226 14.86 -6.33 -1.85
CA ALA A 226 14.47 -7.39 -0.93
C ALA A 226 15.68 -8.19 -0.41
N ALA A 227 16.69 -8.40 -1.27
CA ALA A 227 17.92 -9.08 -0.89
C ALA A 227 18.80 -8.22 0.04
N ASP A 228 18.83 -6.92 -0.18
CA ASP A 228 19.54 -5.93 0.63
C ASP A 228 18.70 -4.64 0.76
N PRO A 229 17.79 -4.57 1.75
CA PRO A 229 16.93 -3.39 1.92
C PRO A 229 17.71 -2.09 2.12
N GLU A 230 18.90 -2.15 2.74
CA GLU A 230 19.71 -0.96 3.01
C GLU A 230 20.38 -0.41 1.73
N ALA A 231 20.48 -1.19 0.65
CA ALA A 231 20.98 -0.71 -0.63
C ALA A 231 20.17 0.48 -1.20
N ALA A 232 18.89 0.62 -0.82
CA ALA A 232 18.04 1.74 -1.21
C ALA A 232 18.17 2.96 -0.27
N LEU A 233 18.79 2.82 0.90
CA LEU A 233 18.84 3.86 1.93
C LEU A 233 19.49 5.16 1.43
N PRO A 234 20.64 5.17 0.73
CA PRO A 234 21.24 6.41 0.22
C PRO A 234 20.34 7.18 -0.75
N VAL A 235 19.47 6.48 -1.48
CA VAL A 235 18.51 7.12 -2.38
C VAL A 235 17.45 7.84 -1.58
N TYR A 236 16.93 7.22 -0.52
CA TYR A 236 15.90 7.84 0.33
C TYR A 236 16.46 9.00 1.13
N GLU A 237 17.67 8.92 1.66
CA GLU A 237 18.34 10.04 2.35
C GLU A 237 18.48 11.27 1.46
N ARG A 238 18.70 11.09 0.16
CA ARG A 238 18.72 12.21 -0.80
C ARG A 238 17.31 12.69 -1.19
N THR A 239 16.35 11.78 -1.26
CA THR A 239 15.00 12.09 -1.78
C THR A 239 14.10 12.72 -0.71
N ILE A 240 14.22 12.24 0.53
CA ILE A 240 13.43 12.70 1.69
C ILE A 240 14.34 12.93 2.91
N PRO A 241 15.28 13.89 2.82
CA PRO A 241 16.35 14.11 3.81
C PRO A 241 15.85 14.61 5.18
N TYR A 242 14.57 14.90 5.29
CA TYR A 242 13.92 15.34 6.53
C TYR A 242 13.46 14.19 7.44
N PHE A 243 13.57 12.94 6.97
CA PHE A 243 13.34 11.77 7.82
C PHE A 243 14.66 11.22 8.37
N PRO A 244 14.69 10.76 9.64
CA PRO A 244 15.90 10.21 10.25
C PRO A 244 16.39 8.96 9.55
N HIS A 245 17.72 8.79 9.48
CA HIS A 245 18.41 7.63 8.93
C HIS A 245 17.84 6.30 9.50
N GLU A 246 17.76 6.21 10.84
CA GLU A 246 17.30 5.00 11.53
C GLU A 246 15.86 4.65 11.19
N MET A 247 15.00 5.66 10.99
CA MET A 247 13.62 5.44 10.58
C MET A 247 13.54 4.89 9.16
N LEU A 248 14.32 5.45 8.23
CA LEU A 248 14.36 5.00 6.84
C LEU A 248 14.90 3.56 6.75
N ALA A 249 15.98 3.27 7.47
CA ALA A 249 16.57 1.92 7.52
C ALA A 249 15.59 0.91 8.13
N GLU A 250 14.93 1.25 9.23
CA GLU A 250 13.94 0.38 9.88
C GLU A 250 12.73 0.15 8.97
N SER A 251 12.23 1.19 8.32
CA SER A 251 11.12 1.06 7.38
C SER A 251 11.46 0.14 6.21
N LEU A 252 12.64 0.29 5.60
CA LEU A 252 13.13 -0.61 4.55
C LEU A 252 13.18 -2.07 5.01
N ARG A 253 13.77 -2.33 6.18
CA ARG A 253 13.86 -3.69 6.74
C ARG A 253 12.50 -4.31 7.02
N ARG A 254 11.56 -3.54 7.54
CA ARG A 254 10.19 -4.03 7.86
C ARG A 254 9.38 -4.30 6.61
N ILE A 255 9.42 -3.40 5.61
CA ILE A 255 8.55 -3.53 4.44
C ILE A 255 9.04 -4.57 3.43
N ALA A 256 10.35 -4.79 3.33
CA ALA A 256 10.97 -5.67 2.33
C ALA A 256 10.37 -7.08 2.25
N PRO A 257 10.07 -7.78 3.37
CA PRO A 257 9.45 -9.11 3.30
C PRO A 257 8.07 -9.14 2.63
N SER A 258 7.39 -7.98 2.51
CA SER A 258 6.08 -7.90 1.86
C SER A 258 6.13 -7.87 0.34
N TRP A 259 7.30 -7.63 -0.27
CA TRP A 259 7.43 -7.43 -1.72
C TRP A 259 7.49 -8.71 -2.53
N LEU A 260 7.94 -9.81 -1.91
CA LEU A 260 8.13 -11.07 -2.63
C LEU A 260 7.18 -12.16 -2.13
N HIS A 261 6.76 -13.01 -3.05
CA HIS A 261 6.14 -14.28 -2.75
C HIS A 261 6.97 -15.41 -3.37
N GLN A 262 7.43 -16.37 -2.54
CA GLN A 262 8.28 -17.49 -2.97
C GLN A 262 9.51 -17.04 -3.79
N GLY A 263 10.14 -15.92 -3.38
CA GLY A 263 11.30 -15.35 -4.05
C GLY A 263 11.01 -14.65 -5.38
N ARG A 264 9.75 -14.47 -5.77
CA ARG A 264 9.32 -13.77 -6.99
C ARG A 264 8.64 -12.47 -6.66
N TRP A 265 8.88 -11.46 -7.47
CA TRP A 265 8.19 -10.18 -7.40
C TRP A 265 7.04 -10.12 -8.41
N GLY A 266 5.97 -9.44 -8.03
CA GLY A 266 4.93 -8.99 -8.95
C GLY A 266 3.77 -9.97 -9.15
N GLU A 267 3.89 -11.22 -8.72
CA GLU A 267 2.83 -12.23 -8.87
C GLU A 267 1.55 -11.77 -8.18
N GLN A 268 0.47 -11.66 -8.94
CA GLN A 268 -0.86 -11.35 -8.43
C GLN A 268 -1.57 -12.67 -8.15
N ARG A 269 -1.83 -12.92 -6.88
CA ARG A 269 -2.29 -14.21 -6.36
C ARG A 269 -3.80 -14.24 -6.31
N GLU A 270 -4.40 -15.19 -7.03
CA GLU A 270 -5.86 -15.38 -7.06
C GLU A 270 -6.43 -15.68 -5.67
N GLU A 271 -5.69 -16.45 -4.86
CA GLU A 271 -6.05 -16.78 -3.49
C GLU A 271 -6.07 -15.59 -2.52
N LEU A 272 -5.57 -14.41 -2.95
CA LEU A 272 -5.72 -13.15 -2.24
C LEU A 272 -6.81 -12.27 -2.87
N LEU A 273 -6.92 -12.28 -4.20
CA LEU A 273 -7.82 -11.40 -4.94
C LEU A 273 -9.28 -11.83 -4.80
N GLN A 274 -9.58 -13.12 -5.02
CA GLN A 274 -10.95 -13.65 -4.96
C GLN A 274 -11.57 -13.51 -3.55
N PRO A 275 -10.94 -14.00 -2.47
CA PRO A 275 -11.53 -13.85 -1.13
C PRO A 275 -11.64 -12.40 -0.70
N TYR A 276 -10.72 -11.54 -1.14
CA TYR A 276 -10.79 -10.12 -0.81
C TYR A 276 -11.94 -9.42 -1.55
N ALA A 277 -12.18 -9.73 -2.82
CA ALA A 277 -13.34 -9.21 -3.56
C ALA A 277 -14.66 -9.67 -2.94
N GLN A 278 -14.75 -10.94 -2.53
CA GLN A 278 -15.89 -11.48 -1.80
C GLN A 278 -16.12 -10.73 -0.49
N TRP A 279 -15.06 -10.53 0.30
CA TRP A 279 -15.13 -9.77 1.54
C TRP A 279 -15.58 -8.31 1.33
N LEU A 280 -15.06 -7.63 0.30
CA LEU A 280 -15.48 -6.28 -0.06
C LEU A 280 -16.97 -6.23 -0.43
N HIS A 281 -17.48 -7.27 -1.11
CA HIS A 281 -18.90 -7.42 -1.45
C HIS A 281 -19.75 -7.63 -0.19
N GLU A 282 -19.36 -8.53 0.71
CA GLU A 282 -20.07 -8.81 1.97
C GLU A 282 -20.23 -7.55 2.85
N TYR A 283 -19.24 -6.67 2.81
CA TYR A 283 -19.27 -5.39 3.52
C TYR A 283 -19.83 -4.22 2.70
N GLY A 284 -20.42 -4.48 1.51
CA GLY A 284 -21.08 -3.48 0.69
C GLY A 284 -20.16 -2.48 0.00
N VAL A 285 -18.86 -2.76 -0.08
CA VAL A 285 -17.88 -1.94 -0.81
C VAL A 285 -17.94 -2.20 -2.31
N LEU A 286 -18.20 -3.45 -2.70
CA LEU A 286 -18.44 -3.89 -4.08
C LEU A 286 -19.87 -4.42 -4.22
N ARG A 287 -20.45 -4.26 -5.41
CA ARG A 287 -21.74 -4.86 -5.80
C ARG A 287 -21.55 -6.25 -6.40
N ASP A 288 -20.48 -6.42 -7.18
CA ASP A 288 -20.15 -7.67 -7.89
C ASP A 288 -18.88 -8.28 -7.29
N PRO A 289 -18.96 -9.43 -6.59
CA PRO A 289 -17.81 -10.13 -6.04
C PRO A 289 -16.90 -10.72 -7.13
N GLU A 290 -17.38 -10.88 -8.36
CA GLU A 290 -16.60 -11.45 -9.47
C GLU A 290 -15.78 -10.42 -10.25
N VAL A 291 -15.88 -9.13 -9.90
CA VAL A 291 -15.15 -8.02 -10.57
C VAL A 291 -13.62 -8.22 -10.58
N TRP A 292 -13.09 -9.02 -9.66
CA TRP A 292 -11.66 -9.37 -9.63
C TRP A 292 -11.21 -10.12 -10.88
N ARG A 293 -12.11 -10.87 -11.55
CA ARG A 293 -11.81 -11.55 -12.80
C ARG A 293 -11.50 -10.52 -13.89
N GLY A 294 -10.29 -10.61 -14.44
CA GLY A 294 -9.81 -9.64 -15.41
C GLY A 294 -9.41 -8.26 -14.84
N ALA A 295 -9.50 -8.05 -13.52
CA ALA A 295 -8.95 -6.84 -12.90
C ALA A 295 -7.42 -6.85 -12.83
N THR A 296 -6.82 -8.04 -12.91
CA THR A 296 -5.36 -8.21 -12.87
C THR A 296 -4.91 -9.23 -13.93
N SER A 297 -3.62 -9.18 -14.32
CA SER A 297 -3.06 -10.14 -15.26
C SER A 297 -1.60 -10.42 -14.96
N ASN A 298 -1.27 -11.69 -14.77
CA ASN A 298 0.11 -12.17 -14.66
C ASN A 298 0.80 -12.39 -16.02
N ALA A 299 0.11 -12.18 -17.14
CA ALA A 299 0.69 -12.29 -18.49
C ALA A 299 1.82 -11.26 -18.77
N TRP A 300 1.93 -10.26 -17.93
CA TRP A 300 2.97 -9.21 -17.97
C TRP A 300 4.20 -9.55 -17.13
N GLN A 301 4.11 -10.61 -16.31
CA GLN A 301 5.23 -11.04 -15.48
C GLN A 301 6.38 -11.52 -16.38
N VAL A 302 7.58 -11.09 -16.04
CA VAL A 302 8.81 -11.59 -16.66
C VAL A 302 9.42 -12.63 -15.72
N GLU A 303 9.94 -13.71 -16.29
CA GLU A 303 10.77 -14.64 -15.51
C GLU A 303 11.86 -13.83 -14.79
N ASN A 304 12.11 -14.18 -13.53
CA ASN A 304 13.10 -13.45 -12.73
C ASN A 304 14.38 -13.31 -13.55
N PRO A 305 14.85 -12.07 -13.82
CA PRO A 305 16.12 -11.89 -14.50
C PRO A 305 17.21 -12.55 -13.66
N ALA A 306 17.99 -13.41 -14.30
CA ALA A 306 19.13 -14.10 -13.71
C ALA A 306 20.17 -13.11 -13.17
#